data_359353f09b0f199253bc1dcf7186fa75
#
_entry.id   359353f09b0f199253bc1dcf7186fa75
#
_cell.length_a   1.000
_cell.length_b   1.000
_cell.length_c   1.000
_cell.angle_alpha   90.00
_cell.angle_beta   90.00
_cell.angle_gamma   90.00
#
_symmetry.space_group_name_H-M   'P 1'
#
loop_
_entity.id
_entity.type
_entity.pdbx_description
1 polymer ?
#
loop_
_entity_poly.entity_id
_entity_poly.type
_entity_poly.pdbx_seq_one_letter_code
_entity_poly.pdbx_strand_id
1 'polypeptide(L)'
;QAYKELIPSDGPVRTQVVGEVTREKEQQAQRVKEFMNYMLMEVMEEYTPDFDQLLFYLPLAGSAFKKIYYDEVLERAVSKFVAAEDLIVPYYTTHLSECERITHVIKMSENEIFKKQKAGFYRDIDLQQTDEEDEVQDKYNEIEGVSRTDRGDNYQYSILEMHVHLDLDEYTTDQDDKKIKIPYIVTIDEGSQKILSIYRNYRPDDPQFRRKEYFVHFKFLPGLGFYG
;
A
#
# COMPACT_ATOMS: atom_id res chain seq x y z
N GLN A 1 21.45 13.14 -4.49
CA GLN A 1 21.63 14.34 -3.64
C GLN A 1 20.42 14.53 -2.72
N ALA A 2 19.17 14.49 -3.23
CA ALA A 2 17.95 14.63 -2.45
C ALA A 2 17.85 13.62 -1.30
N TYR A 3 18.22 12.36 -1.53
CA TYR A 3 18.23 11.32 -0.50
C TYR A 3 19.07 11.72 0.73
N LYS A 4 20.30 12.20 0.52
CA LYS A 4 21.20 12.60 1.62
C LYS A 4 20.72 13.82 2.41
N GLU A 5 19.89 14.66 1.79
CA GLU A 5 19.31 15.83 2.44
C GLU A 5 18.07 15.46 3.27
N LEU A 6 17.28 14.49 2.79
CA LEU A 6 16.05 14.05 3.44
C LEU A 6 16.29 12.99 4.51
N ILE A 7 17.28 12.12 4.32
CA ILE A 7 17.65 11.07 5.28
C ILE A 7 19.12 11.30 5.72
N PRO A 8 19.33 12.13 6.74
CA PRO A 8 20.65 12.31 7.34
C PRO A 8 21.12 11.04 8.06
N SER A 9 22.42 10.95 8.32
CA SER A 9 23.06 9.77 8.94
C SER A 9 22.52 9.42 10.34
N ASP A 10 21.96 10.40 11.05
CA ASP A 10 21.35 10.22 12.37
C ASP A 10 19.84 9.91 12.31
N GLY A 11 19.32 9.66 11.09
CA GLY A 11 17.94 9.30 10.79
C GLY A 11 17.01 10.47 10.48
N PRO A 12 15.90 10.23 9.80
CA PRO A 12 14.97 11.26 9.33
C PRO A 12 14.08 11.83 10.44
N VAL A 13 13.91 11.12 11.56
CA VAL A 13 12.96 11.51 12.61
C VAL A 13 13.57 12.51 13.55
N ARG A 14 12.84 13.63 13.73
CA ARG A 14 13.10 14.65 14.75
C ARG A 14 11.89 14.77 15.65
N THR A 15 12.11 14.94 16.94
CA THR A 15 11.04 15.09 17.93
C THR A 15 11.12 16.45 18.59
N GLN A 16 9.94 17.02 18.87
CA GLN A 16 9.82 18.28 19.58
C GLN A 16 8.71 18.16 20.62
N VAL A 17 8.97 18.63 21.84
CA VAL A 17 7.93 18.71 22.87
C VAL A 17 7.00 19.88 22.56
N VAL A 18 5.69 19.60 22.50
CA VAL A 18 4.65 20.62 22.31
C VAL A 18 4.03 20.93 23.69
N GLY A 19 3.91 22.20 24.01
CA GLY A 19 3.39 22.69 25.30
C GLY A 19 4.48 22.86 26.34
N GLU A 20 4.16 22.61 27.63
CA GLU A 20 5.10 22.79 28.72
C GLU A 20 6.26 21.79 28.64
N VAL A 21 7.48 22.33 28.57
CA VAL A 21 8.72 21.55 28.47
C VAL A 21 9.17 21.16 29.88
N THR A 22 9.21 19.87 30.15
CA THR A 22 9.79 19.30 31.36
C THR A 22 10.93 18.35 31.00
N ARG A 23 11.87 18.17 31.91
CA ARG A 23 13.00 17.24 31.71
C ARG A 23 12.55 15.81 31.37
N GLU A 24 11.45 15.37 31.98
CA GLU A 24 10.90 14.03 31.71
C GLU A 24 10.36 13.90 30.26
N LYS A 25 9.63 14.95 29.81
CA LYS A 25 9.12 15.00 28.43
C LYS A 25 10.24 15.08 27.39
N GLU A 26 11.31 15.83 27.70
CA GLU A 26 12.49 15.87 26.81
C GLU A 26 13.18 14.51 26.70
N GLN A 27 13.36 13.82 27.83
CA GLN A 27 13.93 12.46 27.83
C GLN A 27 13.02 11.46 27.09
N GLN A 28 11.70 11.61 27.23
CA GLN A 28 10.75 10.78 26.48
C GLN A 28 10.82 11.07 24.97
N ALA A 29 10.86 12.35 24.58
CA ALA A 29 11.00 12.74 23.18
C ALA A 29 12.30 12.18 22.56
N GLN A 30 13.41 12.24 23.30
CA GLN A 30 14.68 11.68 22.85
C GLN A 30 14.60 10.16 22.64
N ARG A 31 14.01 9.41 23.57
CA ARG A 31 13.79 7.96 23.42
C ARG A 31 12.92 7.62 22.23
N VAL A 32 11.85 8.39 21.99
CA VAL A 32 10.98 8.22 20.82
C VAL A 32 11.75 8.46 19.52
N LYS A 33 12.56 9.53 19.47
CA LYS A 33 13.44 9.82 18.32
C LYS A 33 14.37 8.65 18.04
N GLU A 34 15.09 8.18 19.04
CA GLU A 34 16.08 7.09 18.90
C GLU A 34 15.40 5.79 18.44
N PHE A 35 14.28 5.43 19.06
CA PHE A 35 13.52 4.24 18.71
C PHE A 35 12.96 4.29 17.29
N MET A 36 12.35 5.42 16.89
CA MET A 36 11.81 5.56 15.53
C MET A 36 12.91 5.53 14.45
N ASN A 37 14.04 6.19 14.70
CA ASN A 37 15.17 6.13 13.78
C ASN A 37 15.76 4.72 13.69
N TYR A 38 15.89 4.01 14.82
CA TYR A 38 16.30 2.62 14.83
C TYR A 38 15.34 1.74 14.02
N MET A 39 14.03 1.89 14.21
CA MET A 39 13.03 1.13 13.44
C MET A 39 13.15 1.38 11.94
N LEU A 40 13.29 2.65 11.52
CA LEU A 40 13.34 3.02 10.11
C LEU A 40 14.66 2.66 9.42
N MET A 41 15.80 2.79 10.12
CA MET A 41 17.12 2.66 9.52
C MET A 41 17.72 1.26 9.65
N GLU A 42 17.33 0.51 10.71
CA GLU A 42 17.95 -0.78 11.04
C GLU A 42 16.96 -1.95 10.91
N VAL A 43 15.71 -1.76 11.37
CA VAL A 43 14.72 -2.86 11.40
C VAL A 43 13.96 -2.98 10.08
N MET A 44 13.60 -1.85 9.47
CA MET A 44 12.89 -1.82 8.19
C MET A 44 13.90 -1.78 7.04
N GLU A 45 14.48 -2.94 6.70
CA GLU A 45 15.51 -3.08 5.66
C GLU A 45 15.09 -2.50 4.31
N GLU A 46 13.78 -2.58 4.01
CA GLU A 46 13.19 -2.06 2.78
C GLU A 46 13.05 -0.52 2.74
N TYR A 47 13.10 0.14 3.91
CA TYR A 47 12.75 1.57 3.99
C TYR A 47 13.65 2.45 3.14
N THR A 48 14.97 2.24 3.25
CA THR A 48 15.99 3.03 2.56
C THR A 48 15.98 2.81 1.04
N PRO A 49 16.06 1.57 0.53
CA PRO A 49 16.02 1.34 -0.92
C PRO A 49 14.71 1.75 -1.56
N ASP A 50 13.57 1.49 -0.91
CA ASP A 50 12.24 1.90 -1.41
C ASP A 50 12.07 3.43 -1.42
N PHE A 51 12.71 4.14 -0.47
CA PHE A 51 12.65 5.58 -0.44
C PHE A 51 13.52 6.21 -1.52
N ASP A 52 14.67 5.63 -1.80
CA ASP A 52 15.55 6.06 -2.90
C ASP A 52 14.86 5.85 -4.26
N GLN A 53 14.21 4.70 -4.45
CA GLN A 53 13.38 4.41 -5.62
C GLN A 53 12.25 5.43 -5.77
N LEU A 54 11.55 5.77 -4.68
CA LEU A 54 10.48 6.78 -4.68
C LEU A 54 11.01 8.13 -5.15
N LEU A 55 12.17 8.57 -4.63
CA LEU A 55 12.77 9.85 -4.99
C LEU A 55 13.22 9.90 -6.46
N PHE A 56 13.63 8.77 -7.01
CA PHE A 56 13.95 8.66 -8.43
C PHE A 56 12.70 8.68 -9.32
N TYR A 57 11.67 7.92 -8.91
CA TYR A 57 10.43 7.75 -9.67
C TYR A 57 9.55 9.01 -9.64
N LEU A 58 9.48 9.70 -8.51
CA LEU A 58 8.56 10.82 -8.28
C LEU A 58 8.70 11.96 -9.31
N PRO A 59 9.91 12.43 -9.70
CA PRO A 59 10.06 13.44 -10.74
C PRO A 59 9.66 12.98 -12.14
N LEU A 60 9.74 11.67 -12.42
CA LEU A 60 9.40 11.09 -13.73
C LEU A 60 7.91 10.92 -13.90
N ALA A 61 7.25 10.34 -12.88
CA ALA A 61 5.83 10.02 -12.93
C ALA A 61 4.92 11.13 -12.36
N GLY A 62 5.49 12.13 -11.67
CA GLY A 62 4.74 13.21 -11.01
C GLY A 62 4.09 12.78 -9.70
N SER A 63 3.85 11.49 -9.49
CA SER A 63 3.18 10.92 -8.33
C SER A 63 3.78 9.58 -7.94
N ALA A 64 3.82 9.30 -6.65
CA ALA A 64 4.24 8.03 -6.10
C ALA A 64 3.51 7.76 -4.77
N PHE A 65 3.49 6.51 -4.34
CA PHE A 65 2.82 6.13 -3.10
C PHE A 65 3.75 5.29 -2.23
N LYS A 66 3.48 5.31 -0.92
CA LYS A 66 3.99 4.31 0.01
C LYS A 66 2.84 3.60 0.68
N LYS A 67 2.90 2.28 0.73
CA LYS A 67 2.00 1.43 1.50
C LYS A 67 2.65 1.09 2.82
N ILE A 68 1.98 1.45 3.93
CA ILE A 68 2.46 1.20 5.28
C ILE A 68 1.49 0.26 5.98
N TYR A 69 2.00 -0.87 6.47
CA TYR A 69 1.20 -1.87 7.18
C TYR A 69 2.06 -2.63 8.19
N TYR A 70 1.41 -3.34 9.10
CA TYR A 70 2.08 -4.27 9.99
C TYR A 70 2.06 -5.67 9.36
N ASP A 71 3.23 -6.28 9.22
CA ASP A 71 3.36 -7.63 8.71
C ASP A 71 3.44 -8.60 9.89
N GLU A 72 2.45 -9.49 10.01
CA GLU A 72 2.35 -10.43 11.14
C GLU A 72 3.42 -11.54 11.06
N VAL A 73 3.92 -11.84 9.87
CA VAL A 73 4.98 -12.84 9.67
C VAL A 73 6.34 -12.29 10.07
N LEU A 74 6.59 -11.02 9.71
CA LEU A 74 7.83 -10.31 10.06
C LEU A 74 7.76 -9.67 11.45
N GLU A 75 6.57 -9.67 12.09
CA GLU A 75 6.30 -9.05 13.41
C GLU A 75 6.75 -7.58 13.50
N ARG A 76 6.71 -6.85 12.39
CA ARG A 76 7.12 -5.44 12.31
C ARG A 76 6.30 -4.62 11.31
N ALA A 77 6.39 -3.31 11.43
CA ALA A 77 5.89 -2.40 10.42
C ALA A 77 6.73 -2.51 9.13
N VAL A 78 6.06 -2.41 7.99
CA VAL A 78 6.63 -2.47 6.65
C VAL A 78 6.20 -1.24 5.88
N SER A 79 7.13 -0.65 5.11
CA SER A 79 6.87 0.51 4.26
C SER A 79 7.36 0.20 2.85
N LYS A 80 6.44 -0.06 1.92
CA LYS A 80 6.75 -0.42 0.53
C LYS A 80 6.44 0.72 -0.43
N PHE A 81 7.32 0.91 -1.40
CA PHE A 81 7.06 1.76 -2.55
C PHE A 81 5.95 1.16 -3.43
N VAL A 82 5.07 2.02 -3.94
CA VAL A 82 4.01 1.68 -4.88
C VAL A 82 4.03 2.71 -6.01
N ALA A 83 4.19 2.24 -7.23
CA ALA A 83 4.19 3.08 -8.41
C ALA A 83 2.79 3.66 -8.67
N ALA A 84 2.72 4.78 -9.39
CA ALA A 84 1.45 5.42 -9.69
C ALA A 84 0.53 4.55 -10.56
N GLU A 85 1.10 3.74 -11.42
CA GLU A 85 0.41 2.79 -12.29
C GLU A 85 -0.21 1.61 -11.55
N ASP A 86 0.36 1.23 -10.39
CA ASP A 86 -0.12 0.12 -9.56
C ASP A 86 -1.25 0.52 -8.61
N LEU A 87 -1.62 1.81 -8.54
CA LEU A 87 -2.68 2.30 -7.65
C LEU A 87 -3.82 2.95 -8.43
N ILE A 88 -4.93 2.25 -8.54
CA ILE A 88 -6.10 2.68 -9.29
C ILE A 88 -7.11 3.33 -8.35
N VAL A 89 -7.50 4.57 -8.67
CA VAL A 89 -8.53 5.33 -7.95
C VAL A 89 -9.59 5.83 -8.94
N PRO A 90 -10.81 6.18 -8.48
CA PRO A 90 -11.82 6.81 -9.33
C PRO A 90 -11.33 8.15 -9.91
N TYR A 91 -11.70 8.43 -11.15
CA TYR A 91 -11.21 9.60 -11.89
C TYR A 91 -11.45 10.96 -11.20
N TYR A 92 -12.54 11.08 -10.45
CA TYR A 92 -12.90 12.31 -9.74
C TYR A 92 -12.26 12.46 -8.35
N THR A 93 -11.41 11.54 -7.95
CA THR A 93 -10.72 11.58 -6.65
C THR A 93 -9.75 12.76 -6.60
N THR A 94 -9.79 13.52 -5.51
CA THR A 94 -8.82 14.59 -5.21
C THR A 94 -7.84 14.16 -4.11
N HIS A 95 -8.34 13.47 -3.09
CA HIS A 95 -7.55 12.98 -1.96
C HIS A 95 -7.84 11.51 -1.66
N LEU A 96 -6.81 10.76 -1.25
CA LEU A 96 -6.97 9.34 -0.88
C LEU A 96 -7.94 9.13 0.29
N SER A 97 -7.97 10.06 1.25
CA SER A 97 -8.85 9.99 2.41
C SER A 97 -10.34 10.03 2.06
N GLU A 98 -10.68 10.70 0.95
CA GLU A 98 -12.06 10.87 0.47
C GLU A 98 -12.45 9.83 -0.59
N CYS A 99 -11.50 9.00 -0.99
CA CYS A 99 -11.69 8.03 -2.04
C CYS A 99 -12.55 6.85 -1.56
N GLU A 100 -13.65 6.57 -2.27
CA GLU A 100 -14.53 5.43 -1.95
C GLU A 100 -13.89 4.08 -2.25
N ARG A 101 -13.01 4.03 -3.26
CA ARG A 101 -12.30 2.81 -3.65
C ARG A 101 -10.85 3.11 -4.02
N ILE A 102 -9.94 2.37 -3.42
CA ILE A 102 -8.52 2.34 -3.80
C ILE A 102 -8.21 0.91 -4.18
N THR A 103 -7.69 0.67 -5.37
CA THR A 103 -7.28 -0.66 -5.82
C THR A 103 -5.77 -0.66 -6.03
N HIS A 104 -5.08 -1.53 -5.33
CA HIS A 104 -3.65 -1.79 -5.50
C HIS A 104 -3.46 -3.06 -6.29
N VAL A 105 -2.82 -2.94 -7.43
CA VAL A 105 -2.44 -4.06 -8.30
C VAL A 105 -1.12 -4.62 -7.78
N ILE A 106 -1.11 -5.89 -7.42
CA ILE A 106 0.06 -6.56 -6.84
C ILE A 106 0.41 -7.75 -7.71
N LYS A 107 1.61 -7.75 -8.27
CA LYS A 107 2.11 -8.92 -8.98
C LYS A 107 2.77 -9.88 -7.99
N MET A 108 2.31 -11.12 -7.96
CA MET A 108 2.80 -12.16 -7.05
C MET A 108 3.19 -13.41 -7.81
N SER A 109 4.25 -14.08 -7.34
CA SER A 109 4.59 -15.41 -7.80
C SER A 109 3.63 -16.46 -7.22
N GLU A 110 3.51 -17.61 -7.90
CA GLU A 110 2.70 -18.73 -7.43
C GLU A 110 3.09 -19.16 -6.00
N ASN A 111 4.39 -19.20 -5.72
CA ASN A 111 4.90 -19.58 -4.40
C ASN A 111 4.48 -18.60 -3.29
N GLU A 112 4.43 -17.29 -3.57
CA GLU A 112 3.96 -16.29 -2.61
C GLU A 112 2.46 -16.44 -2.32
N ILE A 113 1.66 -16.69 -3.35
CA ILE A 113 0.23 -16.95 -3.22
C ILE A 113 0.01 -18.21 -2.38
N PHE A 114 0.72 -19.28 -2.71
CA PHE A 114 0.61 -20.55 -1.99
C PHE A 114 0.99 -20.42 -0.50
N LYS A 115 2.04 -19.64 -0.19
CA LYS A 115 2.41 -19.34 1.20
C LYS A 115 1.27 -18.63 1.92
N LYS A 116 0.61 -17.65 1.28
CA LYS A 116 -0.51 -16.91 1.86
C LYS A 116 -1.77 -17.77 2.02
N GLN A 117 -2.02 -18.71 1.10
CA GLN A 117 -3.10 -19.70 1.23
C GLN A 117 -2.81 -20.63 2.41
N LYS A 118 -1.60 -21.17 2.54
CA LYS A 118 -1.19 -22.02 3.66
C LYS A 118 -1.21 -21.31 5.02
N ALA A 119 -0.90 -20.04 5.05
CA ALA A 119 -1.00 -19.20 6.25
C ALA A 119 -2.46 -18.81 6.59
N GLY A 120 -3.44 -19.17 5.75
CA GLY A 120 -4.86 -18.84 5.97
C GLY A 120 -5.21 -17.37 5.64
N PHE A 121 -4.31 -16.63 5.04
CA PHE A 121 -4.56 -15.26 4.58
C PHE A 121 -5.46 -15.24 3.36
N TYR A 122 -5.25 -16.18 2.44
CA TYR A 122 -6.04 -16.35 1.23
C TYR A 122 -6.79 -17.68 1.31
N ARG A 123 -7.94 -17.72 0.65
CA ARG A 123 -8.69 -18.95 0.46
C ARG A 123 -7.89 -19.90 -0.42
N ASP A 124 -7.94 -21.19 -0.10
CA ASP A 124 -7.34 -22.26 -0.89
C ASP A 124 -8.22 -22.54 -2.12
N ILE A 125 -7.92 -21.87 -3.22
CA ILE A 125 -8.63 -21.96 -4.50
C ILE A 125 -7.62 -21.98 -5.64
N ASP A 126 -7.96 -22.71 -6.71
CA ASP A 126 -7.17 -22.70 -7.93
C ASP A 126 -7.31 -21.35 -8.64
N LEU A 127 -6.18 -20.74 -8.97
CA LEU A 127 -6.06 -19.48 -9.68
C LEU A 127 -5.80 -19.72 -11.15
N GLN A 128 -6.16 -18.75 -11.97
CA GLN A 128 -5.84 -18.75 -13.41
C GLN A 128 -4.84 -17.63 -13.68
N GLN A 129 -3.85 -17.96 -14.46
CA GLN A 129 -2.91 -16.97 -14.97
C GLN A 129 -3.65 -15.98 -15.87
N THR A 130 -3.32 -14.73 -15.75
CA THR A 130 -3.84 -13.69 -16.62
C THR A 130 -2.97 -13.67 -17.87
N ASP A 131 -3.50 -14.22 -18.98
CA ASP A 131 -2.90 -14.09 -20.31
C ASP A 131 -3.21 -12.70 -20.93
N GLU A 132 -3.27 -11.66 -20.14
CA GLU A 132 -3.51 -10.33 -20.70
C GLU A 132 -2.31 -9.89 -21.56
N GLU A 133 -2.59 -9.73 -22.83
CA GLU A 133 -1.74 -9.00 -23.76
C GLU A 133 -1.81 -7.52 -23.39
N ASP A 134 -0.99 -7.10 -22.45
CA ASP A 134 -0.81 -5.68 -22.16
C ASP A 134 0.07 -5.07 -23.26
N GLU A 135 -0.59 -4.51 -24.29
CA GLU A 135 0.08 -3.85 -25.42
C GLU A 135 1.06 -2.75 -24.96
N VAL A 136 0.80 -2.14 -23.84
CA VAL A 136 1.66 -1.10 -23.28
C VAL A 136 2.91 -1.74 -22.70
N GLN A 137 2.77 -2.82 -21.95
CA GLN A 137 3.90 -3.56 -21.40
C GLN A 137 4.74 -4.21 -22.49
N ASP A 138 4.12 -4.69 -23.56
CA ASP A 138 4.85 -5.24 -24.71
C ASP A 138 5.68 -4.18 -25.43
N LYS A 139 5.16 -2.96 -25.59
CA LYS A 139 5.93 -1.82 -26.12
C LYS A 139 7.09 -1.40 -25.21
N TYR A 140 6.90 -1.40 -23.89
CA TYR A 140 7.99 -1.16 -22.94
C TYR A 140 9.08 -2.21 -23.07
N ASN A 141 8.70 -3.49 -23.12
CA ASN A 141 9.65 -4.59 -23.29
C ASN A 141 10.40 -4.52 -24.62
N GLU A 142 9.71 -4.12 -25.71
CA GLU A 142 10.33 -3.91 -27.02
C GLU A 142 11.37 -2.78 -26.98
N ILE A 143 11.06 -1.69 -26.27
CA ILE A 143 12.00 -0.55 -26.08
C ILE A 143 13.21 -0.97 -25.23
N GLU A 144 13.00 -1.79 -24.21
CA GLU A 144 14.06 -2.32 -23.35
C GLU A 144 14.84 -3.49 -23.99
N GLY A 145 14.39 -4.00 -25.12
CA GLY A 145 15.01 -5.14 -25.83
C GLY A 145 14.80 -6.48 -25.13
N VAL A 146 13.79 -6.58 -24.26
CA VAL A 146 13.42 -7.81 -23.56
C VAL A 146 12.36 -8.55 -24.38
N SER A 147 12.70 -9.73 -24.91
CA SER A 147 11.72 -10.55 -25.62
C SER A 147 10.82 -11.34 -24.67
N ARG A 148 9.58 -11.63 -25.08
CA ARG A 148 8.63 -12.48 -24.32
C ARG A 148 9.21 -13.85 -23.95
N THR A 149 10.10 -14.39 -24.77
CA THR A 149 10.75 -15.69 -24.59
C THR A 149 11.78 -15.70 -23.47
N ASP A 150 12.32 -14.53 -23.08
CA ASP A 150 13.32 -14.40 -22.02
C ASP A 150 12.68 -14.27 -20.63
N ARG A 151 11.37 -14.12 -20.56
CA ARG A 151 10.61 -14.24 -19.30
C ARG A 151 10.51 -15.74 -18.98
N GLY A 152 11.51 -16.30 -18.31
CA GLY A 152 11.45 -17.67 -17.82
C GLY A 152 10.14 -17.95 -17.04
N ASP A 153 9.91 -19.20 -16.62
CA ASP A 153 8.69 -19.71 -15.94
C ASP A 153 8.21 -18.95 -14.68
N ASN A 154 8.65 -17.71 -14.47
CA ASN A 154 8.17 -16.83 -13.41
C ASN A 154 6.83 -16.17 -13.78
N TYR A 155 5.82 -17.01 -13.93
CA TYR A 155 4.46 -16.53 -14.07
C TYR A 155 4.08 -15.71 -12.84
N GLN A 156 3.69 -14.46 -13.08
CA GLN A 156 3.17 -13.59 -12.04
C GLN A 156 1.65 -13.53 -12.16
N TYR A 157 0.99 -13.74 -11.03
CA TYR A 157 -0.44 -13.52 -10.90
C TYR A 157 -0.70 -12.06 -10.57
N SER A 158 -1.68 -11.47 -11.23
CA SER A 158 -2.14 -10.12 -10.92
C SER A 158 -3.22 -10.19 -9.84
N ILE A 159 -2.91 -9.67 -8.68
CA ILE A 159 -3.79 -9.67 -7.51
C ILE A 159 -4.28 -8.25 -7.24
N LEU A 160 -5.59 -8.06 -7.23
CA LEU A 160 -6.23 -6.79 -6.96
C LEU A 160 -6.62 -6.70 -5.47
N GLU A 161 -5.94 -5.85 -4.72
CA GLU A 161 -6.29 -5.53 -3.34
C GLU A 161 -7.12 -4.24 -3.32
N MET A 162 -8.41 -4.37 -3.07
CA MET A 162 -9.36 -3.27 -3.09
C MET A 162 -9.74 -2.82 -1.68
N HIS A 163 -9.45 -1.58 -1.36
CA HIS A 163 -9.97 -0.89 -0.17
C HIS A 163 -11.27 -0.18 -0.55
N VAL A 164 -12.40 -0.71 -0.13
CA VAL A 164 -13.73 -0.33 -0.64
C VAL A 164 -14.77 -0.31 0.47
N HIS A 165 -15.81 0.53 0.32
CA HIS A 165 -16.97 0.53 1.20
C HIS A 165 -18.03 -0.40 0.62
N LEU A 166 -18.39 -1.45 1.36
CA LEU A 166 -19.39 -2.44 0.96
C LEU A 166 -20.54 -2.48 1.96
N ASP A 167 -21.71 -2.80 1.43
CA ASP A 167 -22.89 -3.15 2.19
C ASP A 167 -22.97 -4.69 2.28
N LEU A 168 -22.54 -5.23 3.41
CA LEU A 168 -22.66 -6.65 3.71
C LEU A 168 -23.70 -6.82 4.82
N ASP A 169 -24.56 -7.82 4.68
CA ASP A 169 -25.76 -8.05 5.52
C ASP A 169 -25.52 -8.17 7.04
N GLU A 170 -24.28 -8.27 7.48
CA GLU A 170 -23.92 -8.38 8.89
C GLU A 170 -24.18 -7.11 9.74
N TYR A 171 -24.45 -5.95 9.10
CA TYR A 171 -24.53 -4.64 9.76
C TYR A 171 -25.76 -3.82 9.39
N THR A 172 -26.85 -4.48 9.00
CA THR A 172 -28.15 -3.81 8.87
C THR A 172 -28.67 -3.43 10.26
N THR A 173 -28.73 -2.15 10.53
CA THR A 173 -29.50 -1.64 11.66
C THR A 173 -30.96 -1.68 11.29
N ASP A 174 -31.77 -2.43 12.05
CA ASP A 174 -33.23 -2.66 11.85
C ASP A 174 -34.11 -1.38 11.94
N GLN A 175 -33.54 -0.18 12.03
CA GLN A 175 -34.32 1.03 12.31
C GLN A 175 -34.61 1.93 11.09
N ASP A 176 -33.86 1.78 10.01
CA ASP A 176 -34.11 2.50 8.77
C ASP A 176 -33.69 1.59 7.60
N ASP A 177 -34.50 1.46 6.56
CA ASP A 177 -34.20 0.74 5.31
C ASP A 177 -32.93 1.19 4.58
N LYS A 178 -32.09 2.00 5.22
CA LYS A 178 -30.82 2.49 4.71
C LYS A 178 -29.66 1.66 5.22
N LYS A 179 -29.14 0.84 4.33
CA LYS A 179 -27.92 0.06 4.57
C LYS A 179 -26.70 0.97 4.58
N ILE A 180 -25.88 0.86 5.61
CA ILE A 180 -24.62 1.62 5.75
C ILE A 180 -23.49 0.83 5.11
N LYS A 181 -22.78 1.44 4.16
CA LYS A 181 -21.57 0.87 3.58
C LYS A 181 -20.39 1.09 4.53
N ILE A 182 -19.72 0.02 4.93
CA ILE A 182 -18.56 0.06 5.81
C ILE A 182 -17.27 -0.38 5.08
N PRO A 183 -16.09 0.05 5.54
CA PRO A 183 -14.85 -0.22 4.83
C PRO A 183 -14.36 -1.66 5.00
N TYR A 184 -14.01 -2.28 3.86
CA TYR A 184 -13.39 -3.60 3.75
C TYR A 184 -12.14 -3.55 2.88
N ILE A 185 -11.28 -4.55 3.04
CA ILE A 185 -10.23 -4.90 2.10
C ILE A 185 -10.65 -6.21 1.44
N VAL A 186 -10.86 -6.15 0.12
CA VAL A 186 -11.22 -7.31 -0.70
C VAL A 186 -10.05 -7.62 -1.62
N THR A 187 -9.57 -8.84 -1.57
CA THR A 187 -8.50 -9.29 -2.47
C THR A 187 -9.08 -10.25 -3.51
N ILE A 188 -8.82 -9.97 -4.78
CA ILE A 188 -9.34 -10.74 -5.92
C ILE A 188 -8.17 -11.12 -6.82
N ASP A 189 -8.19 -12.34 -7.33
CA ASP A 189 -7.34 -12.73 -8.44
C ASP A 189 -7.93 -12.21 -9.76
N GLU A 190 -7.18 -11.41 -10.48
CA GLU A 190 -7.64 -10.75 -11.71
C GLU A 190 -7.99 -11.77 -12.80
N GLY A 191 -7.15 -12.79 -12.98
CA GLY A 191 -7.35 -13.80 -14.02
C GLY A 191 -8.60 -14.66 -13.83
N SER A 192 -8.81 -15.20 -12.63
CA SER A 192 -9.98 -16.03 -12.32
C SER A 192 -11.19 -15.26 -11.83
N GLN A 193 -11.02 -13.96 -11.49
CA GLN A 193 -12.04 -13.10 -10.85
C GLN A 193 -12.59 -13.67 -9.54
N LYS A 194 -11.82 -14.54 -8.88
CA LYS A 194 -12.22 -15.16 -7.63
C LYS A 194 -11.73 -14.34 -6.43
N ILE A 195 -12.59 -14.25 -5.41
CA ILE A 195 -12.26 -13.58 -4.15
C ILE A 195 -11.34 -14.47 -3.33
N LEU A 196 -10.13 -13.96 -3.05
CA LEU A 196 -9.13 -14.60 -2.20
C LEU A 196 -9.36 -14.33 -0.72
N SER A 197 -9.74 -13.09 -0.38
CA SER A 197 -10.00 -12.71 1.01
C SER A 197 -10.90 -11.49 1.13
N ILE A 198 -11.58 -11.37 2.27
CA ILE A 198 -12.33 -10.19 2.68
C ILE A 198 -12.00 -9.91 4.14
N TYR A 199 -11.46 -8.72 4.42
CA TYR A 199 -11.13 -8.27 5.78
C TYR A 199 -11.79 -6.93 6.09
N ARG A 200 -12.15 -6.74 7.36
CA ARG A 200 -12.66 -5.44 7.85
C ARG A 200 -11.53 -4.42 7.89
N ASN A 201 -11.80 -3.23 7.34
CA ASN A 201 -10.80 -2.15 7.27
C ASN A 201 -11.13 -1.00 8.24
N TYR A 202 -11.55 -1.32 9.44
CA TYR A 202 -11.83 -0.35 10.51
C TYR A 202 -11.47 -0.95 11.87
N ARG A 203 -11.45 -0.12 12.91
CA ARG A 203 -11.23 -0.59 14.28
C ARG A 203 -12.55 -1.05 14.88
N PRO A 204 -12.61 -2.23 15.53
CA PRO A 204 -13.86 -2.75 16.12
C PRO A 204 -14.49 -1.82 17.18
N ASP A 205 -13.66 -1.00 17.83
CA ASP A 205 -14.04 -0.04 18.87
C ASP A 205 -14.44 1.34 18.31
N ASP A 206 -14.34 1.56 16.99
CA ASP A 206 -14.73 2.81 16.36
C ASP A 206 -16.20 2.79 15.91
N PRO A 207 -17.11 3.53 16.59
CA PRO A 207 -18.53 3.55 16.24
C PRO A 207 -18.82 4.26 14.92
N GLN A 208 -17.84 4.97 14.36
CA GLN A 208 -17.97 5.67 13.06
C GLN A 208 -17.45 4.84 11.89
N PHE A 209 -16.93 3.63 12.14
CA PHE A 209 -16.36 2.75 11.12
C PHE A 209 -15.35 3.43 10.20
N ARG A 210 -14.47 4.29 10.75
CA ARG A 210 -13.49 5.02 9.96
C ARG A 210 -12.48 4.06 9.34
N ARG A 211 -12.26 4.22 8.04
CA ARG A 211 -11.29 3.42 7.29
C ARG A 211 -9.88 3.60 7.86
N LYS A 212 -9.15 2.48 8.02
CA LYS A 212 -7.71 2.52 8.24
C LYS A 212 -7.02 2.91 6.94
N GLU A 213 -6.10 3.85 7.01
CA GLU A 213 -5.33 4.32 5.86
C GLU A 213 -3.99 3.58 5.80
N TYR A 214 -3.70 3.03 4.64
CA TYR A 214 -2.46 2.29 4.39
C TYR A 214 -1.56 2.99 3.38
N PHE A 215 -2.09 3.90 2.58
CA PHE A 215 -1.37 4.56 1.50
C PHE A 215 -1.07 6.01 1.83
N VAL A 216 0.18 6.41 1.60
CA VAL A 216 0.64 7.80 1.66
C VAL A 216 0.96 8.25 0.24
N HIS A 217 0.36 9.35 -0.19
CA HIS A 217 0.53 9.92 -1.51
C HIS A 217 1.61 11.00 -1.52
N PHE A 218 2.58 10.87 -2.39
CA PHE A 218 3.62 11.86 -2.66
C PHE A 218 3.38 12.47 -4.04
N LYS A 219 3.33 13.80 -4.11
CA LYS A 219 3.21 14.55 -5.36
C LYS A 219 4.48 15.36 -5.58
N PHE A 220 5.04 15.31 -6.79
CA PHE A 220 6.20 16.14 -7.14
C PHE A 220 5.80 17.62 -7.24
N LEU A 221 4.73 17.88 -7.98
CA LEU A 221 4.11 19.20 -8.07
C LEU A 221 2.59 19.05 -7.93
N PRO A 222 1.92 19.96 -7.19
CA PRO A 222 0.45 19.98 -7.18
C PRO A 222 -0.07 20.34 -8.57
N GLY A 223 -0.75 19.39 -9.21
CA GLY A 223 -1.39 19.59 -10.52
C GLY A 223 -2.91 19.73 -10.41
N LEU A 224 -3.58 19.77 -11.55
CA LEU A 224 -5.04 19.86 -11.63
C LEU A 224 -5.75 18.53 -11.33
N GLY A 225 -5.03 17.42 -11.35
CA GLY A 225 -5.56 16.08 -11.13
C GLY A 225 -5.07 15.41 -9.86
N PHE A 226 -5.54 14.18 -9.64
CA PHE A 226 -5.12 13.35 -8.51
C PHE A 226 -3.61 13.06 -8.55
N TYR A 227 -3.10 12.71 -9.71
CA TYR A 227 -1.69 12.34 -9.89
C TYR A 227 -0.72 13.54 -10.07
N GLY A 228 -1.18 14.76 -10.09
CA GLY A 228 -0.32 15.94 -10.25
C GLY A 228 -0.27 16.47 -11.67
#